data_12b4d1ee151c381da3d2536888f9b337
#
_entry.id   12b4d1ee151c381da3d2536888f9b337
#
_cell.length_a   1.000
_cell.length_b   1.000
_cell.length_c   1.000
_cell.angle_alpha   90.00
_cell.angle_beta   90.00
_cell.angle_gamma   90.00
#
_symmetry.space_group_name_H-M   'P 1'
#
loop_
_entity.id
_entity.type
_entity.pdbx_description
1 polymer ?
#
loop_
_entity_poly.entity_id
_entity_poly.type
_entity_poly.pdbx_seq_one_letter_code
_entity_poly.pdbx_strand_id
1 'polypeptide(L)'
;MAAKDVKFGDSARARMVEGVNILADAVKITLGPKGRNVVLERSYGAPTVTKDGVSVAKEIELKDKFANMGAQMVKEVASKTSDIAGDGTTTATVLAQSIVREGMKYVAAGMNPMDLKRGIDKAVVSTLEELKKLSKPCSTNKEIAQVGSISANSDADIGDIIAKAMEKVGKEGVITVEDGKSLNNELDVVEGMQFDRGYLSPYFINNPEKQSAILDNPYVLLFDKKISNIRDLLPILEQVAKAGRPLLIIAEDVDGEALATLVVNNIRGILKTCAVKAPGFGDRRKAMLEDIAILTGGQVIAEEVGLNLEKATLTELGQAKRIEVGKENTTLIDGAGVAANIEARVKQIRAQIEEATSDYDKEKLQERVAKLAGGVALIKVGAATEVEMKEKKARVEDALHATRAAVEEGIVPGGGVALLRARIALSSLKGDNHDQDAGIKIVLRAMEQPLREIVANAGEEPSVVVNNVVNGKGNYGYNAATGEYGDMVEMGVLDPTKVTRTALQNAASIAGLMLTTDCMVAELAEDKPAGGMGGGMGGMGGMGGMDMGM
;
A
#
# COMPACT_ATOMS: atom_id res chain seq x y z
N MET A 1 -33.55 -1.88 -15.15
CA MET A 1 -32.64 -0.97 -14.41
C MET A 1 -33.32 -0.57 -13.13
N ALA A 2 -32.64 -0.66 -11.99
CA ALA A 2 -33.20 -0.20 -10.71
C ALA A 2 -33.44 1.32 -10.77
N ALA A 3 -34.52 1.78 -10.15
CA ALA A 3 -34.82 3.20 -10.03
C ALA A 3 -33.70 3.92 -9.26
N LYS A 4 -33.46 5.19 -9.59
CA LYS A 4 -32.39 6.00 -8.97
C LYS A 4 -33.01 7.10 -8.10
N ASP A 5 -32.40 7.34 -6.95
CA ASP A 5 -32.63 8.53 -6.13
C ASP A 5 -31.59 9.58 -6.50
N VAL A 6 -32.04 10.84 -6.72
CA VAL A 6 -31.19 11.92 -7.19
C VAL A 6 -31.31 13.10 -6.23
N LYS A 7 -30.17 13.57 -5.72
CA LYS A 7 -30.09 14.77 -4.88
C LYS A 7 -29.24 15.84 -5.53
N PHE A 8 -29.66 17.09 -5.37
CA PHE A 8 -29.01 18.26 -5.98
C PHE A 8 -28.60 19.29 -4.92
N GLY A 9 -27.66 20.13 -5.29
CA GLY A 9 -27.28 21.33 -4.58
C GLY A 9 -26.93 21.07 -3.12
N ASP A 10 -27.45 21.89 -2.22
CA ASP A 10 -27.11 21.84 -0.80
C ASP A 10 -27.49 20.53 -0.10
N SER A 11 -28.58 19.88 -0.54
CA SER A 11 -28.99 18.60 0.05
C SER A 11 -27.99 17.46 -0.28
N ALA A 12 -27.44 17.46 -1.50
CA ALA A 12 -26.39 16.53 -1.91
C ALA A 12 -25.08 16.81 -1.14
N ARG A 13 -24.66 18.07 -1.10
CA ARG A 13 -23.45 18.52 -0.41
C ARG A 13 -23.47 18.23 1.09
N ALA A 14 -24.61 18.49 1.77
CA ALA A 14 -24.74 18.21 3.20
C ALA A 14 -24.54 16.74 3.54
N ARG A 15 -25.14 15.83 2.75
CA ARG A 15 -24.97 14.38 2.94
C ARG A 15 -23.53 13.93 2.67
N MET A 16 -22.94 14.46 1.62
CA MET A 16 -21.52 14.18 1.30
C MET A 16 -20.59 14.58 2.46
N VAL A 17 -20.74 15.80 2.99
CA VAL A 17 -19.94 16.29 4.13
C VAL A 17 -20.18 15.48 5.40
N GLU A 18 -21.40 15.02 5.64
CA GLU A 18 -21.71 14.12 6.76
C GLU A 18 -20.86 12.84 6.68
N GLY A 19 -20.84 12.18 5.51
CA GLY A 19 -20.03 10.98 5.29
C GLY A 19 -18.53 11.22 5.45
N VAL A 20 -18.02 12.34 4.91
CA VAL A 20 -16.62 12.77 5.10
C VAL A 20 -16.29 12.90 6.57
N ASN A 21 -17.15 13.57 7.35
CA ASN A 21 -16.89 13.81 8.76
C ASN A 21 -16.89 12.50 9.56
N ILE A 22 -17.85 11.61 9.34
CA ILE A 22 -17.93 10.33 10.05
C ILE A 22 -16.65 9.52 9.84
N LEU A 23 -16.19 9.37 8.60
CA LEU A 23 -14.98 8.63 8.29
C LEU A 23 -13.74 9.33 8.87
N ALA A 24 -13.57 10.62 8.59
CA ALA A 24 -12.38 11.33 9.01
C ALA A 24 -12.27 11.44 10.54
N ASP A 25 -13.40 11.63 11.24
CA ASP A 25 -13.42 11.69 12.71
C ASP A 25 -13.05 10.35 13.34
N ALA A 26 -13.38 9.21 12.72
CA ALA A 26 -12.94 7.90 13.17
C ALA A 26 -11.44 7.65 12.91
N VAL A 27 -10.92 8.17 11.80
CA VAL A 27 -9.51 7.97 11.42
C VAL A 27 -8.57 8.91 12.19
N LYS A 28 -8.91 10.19 12.36
CA LYS A 28 -8.01 11.22 12.92
C LYS A 28 -7.58 10.99 14.37
N ILE A 29 -8.36 10.20 15.15
CA ILE A 29 -8.00 9.86 16.54
C ILE A 29 -6.73 9.03 16.64
N THR A 30 -6.29 8.41 15.55
CA THR A 30 -5.06 7.62 15.50
C THR A 30 -3.80 8.47 15.26
N LEU A 31 -3.95 9.76 14.90
CA LEU A 31 -2.85 10.61 14.46
C LEU A 31 -1.93 11.02 15.62
N GLY A 32 -0.63 10.89 15.35
CA GLY A 32 0.44 11.37 16.23
C GLY A 32 0.82 10.41 17.35
N PRO A 33 1.85 10.76 18.16
CA PRO A 33 2.43 9.86 19.16
C PRO A 33 1.47 9.48 20.29
N LYS A 34 0.49 10.35 20.59
CA LYS A 34 -0.57 10.10 21.57
C LYS A 34 -1.91 9.71 20.92
N GLY A 35 -1.89 9.36 19.62
CA GLY A 35 -3.03 8.79 18.94
C GLY A 35 -3.49 7.47 19.57
N ARG A 36 -4.79 7.18 19.47
CA ARG A 36 -5.45 6.05 20.15
C ARG A 36 -5.82 4.96 19.15
N ASN A 37 -5.98 3.76 19.67
CA ASN A 37 -6.43 2.61 18.89
C ASN A 37 -7.90 2.71 18.50
N VAL A 38 -8.23 2.15 17.35
CA VAL A 38 -9.59 1.86 16.90
C VAL A 38 -9.80 0.36 16.96
N VAL A 39 -10.97 -0.07 17.44
CA VAL A 39 -11.37 -1.48 17.47
C VAL A 39 -12.34 -1.71 16.31
N LEU A 40 -12.00 -2.66 15.45
CA LEU A 40 -12.78 -3.04 14.27
C LEU A 40 -13.43 -4.40 14.50
N GLU A 41 -14.74 -4.49 14.27
CA GLU A 41 -15.46 -5.75 14.30
C GLU A 41 -15.00 -6.68 13.16
N ARG A 42 -14.95 -7.97 13.43
CA ARG A 42 -14.74 -9.00 12.41
C ARG A 42 -15.94 -9.92 12.36
N SER A 43 -16.34 -10.33 11.16
CA SER A 43 -17.42 -11.29 10.97
C SER A 43 -17.16 -12.63 11.65
N TYR A 44 -15.88 -12.99 11.80
CA TYR A 44 -15.39 -14.19 12.49
C TYR A 44 -14.10 -13.90 13.22
N GLY A 45 -13.93 -14.42 14.44
CA GLY A 45 -12.74 -14.26 15.26
C GLY A 45 -12.76 -13.06 16.19
N ALA A 46 -11.59 -12.73 16.76
CA ALA A 46 -11.45 -11.59 17.66
C ALA A 46 -11.47 -10.25 16.90
N PRO A 47 -11.97 -9.16 17.50
CA PRO A 47 -11.88 -7.83 16.93
C PRO A 47 -10.42 -7.45 16.61
N THR A 48 -10.23 -6.69 15.54
CA THR A 48 -8.92 -6.13 15.19
C THR A 48 -8.73 -4.81 15.91
N VAL A 49 -7.56 -4.64 16.54
CA VAL A 49 -7.16 -3.37 17.17
C VAL A 49 -6.08 -2.76 16.29
N THR A 50 -6.26 -1.53 15.86
CA THR A 50 -5.32 -0.87 14.94
C THR A 50 -5.20 0.63 15.20
N LYS A 51 -4.04 1.20 14.83
CA LYS A 51 -3.81 2.65 14.69
C LYS A 51 -3.64 3.05 13.23
N ASP A 52 -3.61 2.10 12.30
CA ASP A 52 -3.47 2.40 10.88
C ASP A 52 -4.74 3.04 10.33
N GLY A 53 -4.58 4.26 9.79
CA GLY A 53 -5.69 5.05 9.26
C GLY A 53 -6.36 4.44 8.04
N VAL A 54 -5.62 3.77 7.15
CA VAL A 54 -6.22 3.14 5.97
C VAL A 54 -7.05 1.92 6.33
N SER A 55 -6.61 1.13 7.30
CA SER A 55 -7.38 -0.01 7.83
C SER A 55 -8.70 0.44 8.43
N VAL A 56 -8.67 1.52 9.24
CA VAL A 56 -9.90 2.11 9.78
C VAL A 56 -10.81 2.63 8.67
N ALA A 57 -10.26 3.36 7.69
CA ALA A 57 -11.04 3.92 6.59
C ALA A 57 -11.71 2.84 5.74
N LYS A 58 -11.04 1.72 5.49
CA LYS A 58 -11.55 0.60 4.68
C LYS A 58 -12.77 -0.08 5.29
N GLU A 59 -12.89 -0.14 6.61
CA GLU A 59 -13.99 -0.80 7.31
C GLU A 59 -15.25 0.08 7.45
N ILE A 60 -15.13 1.39 7.18
CA ILE A 60 -16.28 2.29 7.34
C ILE A 60 -17.19 2.21 6.12
N GLU A 61 -18.42 1.76 6.36
CA GLU A 61 -19.51 1.74 5.42
C GLU A 61 -20.79 2.27 6.08
N LEU A 62 -21.47 3.22 5.44
CA LEU A 62 -22.61 3.92 6.01
C LEU A 62 -23.93 3.44 5.38
N LYS A 63 -24.99 3.38 6.18
CA LYS A 63 -26.32 2.96 5.72
C LYS A 63 -26.94 3.96 4.74
N ASP A 64 -26.79 5.26 4.98
CA ASP A 64 -27.23 6.29 4.03
C ASP A 64 -26.31 6.30 2.81
N LYS A 65 -26.86 5.97 1.65
CA LYS A 65 -26.08 5.83 0.40
C LYS A 65 -25.37 7.10 -0.02
N PHE A 66 -25.96 8.29 0.22
CA PHE A 66 -25.38 9.57 -0.13
C PHE A 66 -24.24 9.96 0.82
N ALA A 67 -24.43 9.77 2.14
CA ALA A 67 -23.36 9.93 3.10
C ALA A 67 -22.23 8.92 2.83
N ASN A 68 -22.57 7.68 2.48
CA ASN A 68 -21.60 6.66 2.13
C ASN A 68 -20.74 7.05 0.92
N MET A 69 -21.31 7.69 -0.12
CA MET A 69 -20.51 8.22 -1.24
C MET A 69 -19.45 9.21 -0.76
N GLY A 70 -19.79 10.12 0.17
CA GLY A 70 -18.82 11.04 0.77
C GLY A 70 -17.73 10.33 1.54
N ALA A 71 -18.07 9.33 2.34
CA ALA A 71 -17.11 8.48 3.04
C ALA A 71 -16.20 7.72 2.06
N GLN A 72 -16.75 7.12 1.00
CA GLN A 72 -15.97 6.38 -0.02
C GLN A 72 -14.98 7.28 -0.76
N MET A 73 -15.31 8.55 -1.04
CA MET A 73 -14.37 9.48 -1.64
C MET A 73 -13.16 9.76 -0.73
N VAL A 74 -13.35 9.92 0.58
CA VAL A 74 -12.24 10.09 1.53
C VAL A 74 -11.47 8.77 1.75
N LYS A 75 -12.16 7.64 1.72
CA LYS A 75 -11.52 6.31 1.70
C LYS A 75 -10.55 6.15 0.53
N GLU A 76 -10.91 6.68 -0.65
CA GLU A 76 -10.03 6.70 -1.82
C GLU A 76 -8.77 7.56 -1.57
N VAL A 77 -8.89 8.70 -0.86
CA VAL A 77 -7.72 9.51 -0.45
C VAL A 77 -6.75 8.69 0.38
N ALA A 78 -7.25 7.99 1.40
CA ALA A 78 -6.42 7.16 2.27
C ALA A 78 -5.76 6.01 1.49
N SER A 79 -6.53 5.29 0.66
CA SER A 79 -6.05 4.17 -0.14
C SER A 79 -4.98 4.59 -1.14
N LYS A 80 -5.20 5.66 -1.91
CA LYS A 80 -4.21 6.20 -2.86
C LYS A 80 -2.94 6.67 -2.19
N THR A 81 -3.04 7.25 -1.00
CA THR A 81 -1.87 7.68 -0.24
C THR A 81 -1.05 6.48 0.24
N SER A 82 -1.72 5.43 0.72
CA SER A 82 -1.08 4.15 1.04
C SER A 82 -0.38 3.53 -0.17
N ASP A 83 -1.06 3.46 -1.33
CA ASP A 83 -0.51 2.87 -2.56
C ASP A 83 0.76 3.58 -3.05
N ILE A 84 0.85 4.92 -2.94
CA ILE A 84 1.94 5.73 -3.49
C ILE A 84 3.09 5.90 -2.50
N ALA A 85 2.77 6.18 -1.23
CA ALA A 85 3.74 6.56 -0.21
C ALA A 85 3.86 5.53 0.93
N GLY A 86 2.90 4.60 1.04
CA GLY A 86 2.86 3.55 2.05
C GLY A 86 2.57 4.02 3.47
N ASP A 87 2.50 5.33 3.70
CA ASP A 87 2.22 5.98 4.99
C ASP A 87 1.49 7.32 4.76
N GLY A 88 1.13 8.02 5.85
CA GLY A 88 0.48 9.35 5.80
C GLY A 88 -1.02 9.32 5.49
N THR A 89 -1.67 8.18 5.57
CA THR A 89 -3.09 7.96 5.26
C THR A 89 -4.00 8.78 6.18
N THR A 90 -3.68 8.86 7.46
CA THR A 90 -4.40 9.68 8.44
C THR A 90 -4.21 11.17 8.17
N THR A 91 -3.00 11.61 7.87
CA THR A 91 -2.71 13.01 7.50
C THR A 91 -3.48 13.43 6.25
N ALA A 92 -3.52 12.57 5.22
CA ALA A 92 -4.26 12.82 3.99
C ALA A 92 -5.78 12.94 4.25
N THR A 93 -6.33 12.07 5.10
CA THR A 93 -7.74 12.10 5.52
C THR A 93 -8.09 13.39 6.25
N VAL A 94 -7.24 13.83 7.18
CA VAL A 94 -7.41 15.09 7.94
C VAL A 94 -7.35 16.30 7.01
N LEU A 95 -6.41 16.33 6.07
CA LEU A 95 -6.30 17.40 5.08
C LEU A 95 -7.54 17.43 4.17
N ALA A 96 -8.00 16.28 3.67
CA ALA A 96 -9.19 16.19 2.83
C ALA A 96 -10.44 16.71 3.57
N GLN A 97 -10.67 16.27 4.80
CA GLN A 97 -11.76 16.77 5.63
C GLN A 97 -11.69 18.29 5.79
N SER A 98 -10.51 18.82 6.07
CA SER A 98 -10.33 20.25 6.28
C SER A 98 -10.61 21.05 5.01
N ILE A 99 -10.08 20.62 3.86
CA ILE A 99 -10.33 21.30 2.56
C ILE A 99 -11.82 21.26 2.21
N VAL A 100 -12.49 20.12 2.39
CA VAL A 100 -13.94 19.99 2.12
C VAL A 100 -14.73 20.89 3.06
N ARG A 101 -14.48 20.85 4.37
CA ARG A 101 -15.23 21.67 5.36
C ARG A 101 -15.05 23.16 5.14
N GLU A 102 -13.82 23.63 4.90
CA GLU A 102 -13.56 25.03 4.62
C GLU A 102 -14.12 25.43 3.26
N GLY A 103 -13.91 24.62 2.22
CA GLY A 103 -14.40 24.91 0.85
C GLY A 103 -15.92 24.98 0.76
N MET A 104 -16.64 24.08 1.43
CA MET A 104 -18.11 24.09 1.43
C MET A 104 -18.72 25.39 2.04
N LYS A 105 -18.01 26.06 2.95
CA LYS A 105 -18.45 27.38 3.47
C LYS A 105 -18.45 28.42 2.37
N TYR A 106 -17.44 28.42 1.50
CA TYR A 106 -17.35 29.35 0.37
C TYR A 106 -18.34 29.01 -0.74
N VAL A 107 -18.57 27.72 -1.01
CA VAL A 107 -19.61 27.29 -1.96
C VAL A 107 -20.99 27.70 -1.46
N ALA A 108 -21.30 27.51 -0.18
CA ALA A 108 -22.56 27.96 0.42
C ALA A 108 -22.71 29.50 0.43
N ALA A 109 -21.61 30.25 0.44
CA ALA A 109 -21.58 31.70 0.30
C ALA A 109 -21.74 32.17 -1.16
N GLY A 110 -21.92 31.27 -2.12
CA GLY A 110 -22.17 31.58 -3.53
C GLY A 110 -20.92 31.77 -4.39
N MET A 111 -19.74 31.43 -3.92
CA MET A 111 -18.51 31.44 -4.73
C MET A 111 -18.51 30.31 -5.76
N ASN A 112 -17.87 30.56 -6.91
CA ASN A 112 -17.79 29.61 -8.00
C ASN A 112 -16.91 28.38 -7.61
N PRO A 113 -17.48 27.18 -7.50
CA PRO A 113 -16.72 25.99 -7.08
C PRO A 113 -15.54 25.64 -8.01
N MET A 114 -15.67 25.93 -9.32
CA MET A 114 -14.62 25.64 -10.29
C MET A 114 -13.42 26.59 -10.10
N ASP A 115 -13.65 27.85 -9.74
CA ASP A 115 -12.58 28.79 -9.44
C ASP A 115 -11.97 28.55 -8.08
N LEU A 116 -12.78 28.15 -7.07
CA LEU A 116 -12.24 27.65 -5.80
C LEU A 116 -11.26 26.48 -6.04
N LYS A 117 -11.66 25.50 -6.87
CA LYS A 117 -10.79 24.37 -7.23
C LYS A 117 -9.49 24.82 -7.92
N ARG A 118 -9.57 25.75 -8.88
CA ARG A 118 -8.35 26.28 -9.54
C ARG A 118 -7.41 26.96 -8.55
N GLY A 119 -7.96 27.69 -7.58
CA GLY A 119 -7.19 28.29 -6.49
C GLY A 119 -6.53 27.26 -5.59
N ILE A 120 -7.25 26.18 -5.25
CA ILE A 120 -6.73 25.05 -4.48
C ILE A 120 -5.58 24.38 -5.25
N ASP A 121 -5.77 24.05 -6.53
CA ASP A 121 -4.77 23.41 -7.37
C ASP A 121 -3.49 24.28 -7.47
N LYS A 122 -3.62 25.59 -7.65
CA LYS A 122 -2.51 26.55 -7.67
C LYS A 122 -1.74 26.60 -6.35
N ALA A 123 -2.46 26.58 -5.23
CA ALA A 123 -1.86 26.57 -3.90
C ALA A 123 -1.10 25.27 -3.63
N VAL A 124 -1.65 24.12 -4.03
CA VAL A 124 -1.00 22.81 -3.90
C VAL A 124 0.31 22.76 -4.67
N VAL A 125 0.32 23.16 -5.94
CA VAL A 125 1.55 23.19 -6.77
C VAL A 125 2.63 24.02 -6.09
N SER A 126 2.31 25.24 -5.64
CA SER A 126 3.27 26.11 -4.94
C SER A 126 3.76 25.50 -3.61
N THR A 127 2.88 24.82 -2.88
CA THR A 127 3.26 24.13 -1.62
C THR A 127 4.23 22.97 -1.89
N LEU A 128 3.99 22.20 -2.95
CA LEU A 128 4.86 21.08 -3.31
C LEU A 128 6.26 21.53 -3.71
N GLU A 129 6.37 22.63 -4.45
CA GLU A 129 7.65 23.24 -4.79
C GLU A 129 8.43 23.66 -3.53
N GLU A 130 7.72 24.22 -2.54
CA GLU A 130 8.34 24.65 -1.30
C GLU A 130 8.74 23.45 -0.40
N LEU A 131 7.90 22.41 -0.31
CA LEU A 131 8.26 21.17 0.37
C LEU A 131 9.53 20.54 -0.23
N LYS A 132 9.67 20.58 -1.55
CA LYS A 132 10.88 20.11 -2.23
C LYS A 132 12.13 20.91 -1.84
N LYS A 133 12.02 22.23 -1.65
CA LYS A 133 13.14 23.08 -1.18
C LYS A 133 13.47 22.82 0.28
N LEU A 134 12.48 22.50 1.12
CA LEU A 134 12.68 22.18 2.53
C LEU A 134 13.28 20.79 2.74
N SER A 135 13.12 19.90 1.76
CA SER A 135 13.57 18.51 1.83
C SER A 135 15.10 18.40 1.92
N LYS A 136 15.57 17.53 2.80
CA LYS A 136 16.97 17.14 2.96
C LYS A 136 17.13 15.66 2.63
N PRO A 137 18.22 15.23 1.97
CA PRO A 137 18.48 13.82 1.72
C PRO A 137 18.52 13.02 3.03
N CYS A 138 17.87 11.87 3.09
CA CYS A 138 17.99 10.90 4.18
C CYS A 138 19.18 9.99 3.92
N SER A 139 20.32 10.26 4.56
CA SER A 139 21.59 9.62 4.21
C SER A 139 22.15 8.72 5.30
N THR A 140 21.88 9.00 6.56
CA THR A 140 22.47 8.31 7.70
C THR A 140 21.53 7.25 8.28
N ASN A 141 22.13 6.16 8.82
CA ASN A 141 21.38 5.12 9.53
C ASN A 141 20.57 5.69 10.71
N LYS A 142 21.09 6.76 11.34
CA LYS A 142 20.40 7.45 12.43
C LYS A 142 19.10 8.12 11.94
N GLU A 143 19.13 8.81 10.80
CA GLU A 143 17.93 9.43 10.21
C GLU A 143 16.92 8.38 9.78
N ILE A 144 17.38 7.26 9.19
CA ILE A 144 16.52 6.11 8.83
C ILE A 144 15.83 5.55 10.08
N ALA A 145 16.60 5.31 11.16
CA ALA A 145 16.05 4.83 12.42
C ALA A 145 15.04 5.81 13.03
N GLN A 146 15.30 7.10 12.95
CA GLN A 146 14.38 8.14 13.45
C GLN A 146 13.06 8.17 12.66
N VAL A 147 13.13 8.13 11.32
CA VAL A 147 11.93 8.05 10.46
C VAL A 147 11.13 6.79 10.79
N GLY A 148 11.80 5.63 10.87
CA GLY A 148 11.16 4.36 11.21
C GLY A 148 10.50 4.39 12.60
N SER A 149 11.18 4.97 13.59
CA SER A 149 10.64 5.10 14.94
C SER A 149 9.40 6.01 14.98
N ILE A 150 9.41 7.15 14.28
CA ILE A 150 8.28 8.08 14.23
C ILE A 150 7.06 7.42 13.58
N SER A 151 7.24 6.79 12.42
CA SER A 151 6.16 6.07 11.74
C SER A 151 5.63 4.89 12.58
N ALA A 152 6.51 4.24 13.36
CA ALA A 152 6.12 3.18 14.32
C ALA A 152 5.58 3.72 15.66
N ASN A 153 5.02 4.93 15.73
CA ASN A 153 4.49 5.54 16.95
C ASN A 153 5.54 5.72 18.07
N SER A 154 6.73 6.16 17.71
CA SER A 154 7.88 6.37 18.60
C SER A 154 8.49 5.08 19.19
N ASP A 155 8.33 3.95 18.50
CA ASP A 155 8.97 2.68 18.85
C ASP A 155 10.40 2.66 18.27
N ALA A 156 11.40 2.86 19.14
CA ALA A 156 12.80 2.91 18.74
C ALA A 156 13.33 1.56 18.26
N ASP A 157 12.86 0.45 18.82
CA ASP A 157 13.30 -0.89 18.43
C ASP A 157 12.93 -1.20 16.97
N ILE A 158 11.75 -0.76 16.54
CA ILE A 158 11.30 -0.89 15.15
C ILE A 158 12.17 -0.04 14.22
N GLY A 159 12.45 1.21 14.58
CA GLY A 159 13.33 2.07 13.79
C GLY A 159 14.74 1.50 13.63
N ASP A 160 15.31 1.00 14.71
CA ASP A 160 16.66 0.44 14.74
C ASP A 160 16.77 -0.85 13.90
N ILE A 161 15.78 -1.74 13.98
CA ILE A 161 15.81 -2.99 13.20
C ILE A 161 15.68 -2.72 11.70
N ILE A 162 14.87 -1.71 11.30
CA ILE A 162 14.74 -1.29 9.89
C ILE A 162 16.05 -0.67 9.40
N ALA A 163 16.69 0.21 10.18
CA ALA A 163 17.97 0.81 9.81
C ALA A 163 19.06 -0.26 9.64
N LYS A 164 19.13 -1.24 10.55
CA LYS A 164 20.05 -2.38 10.44
C LYS A 164 19.74 -3.26 9.22
N ALA A 165 18.46 -3.47 8.89
CA ALA A 165 18.06 -4.20 7.71
C ALA A 165 18.54 -3.47 6.43
N MET A 166 18.28 -2.16 6.32
CA MET A 166 18.75 -1.35 5.18
C MET A 166 20.26 -1.27 5.07
N GLU A 167 20.99 -1.29 6.20
CA GLU A 167 22.45 -1.34 6.19
C GLU A 167 22.98 -2.64 5.57
N LYS A 168 22.32 -3.78 5.88
CA LYS A 168 22.75 -5.10 5.41
C LYS A 168 22.44 -5.34 3.93
N VAL A 169 21.23 -4.97 3.47
CA VAL A 169 20.80 -5.25 2.08
C VAL A 169 20.94 -4.04 1.15
N GLY A 170 21.35 -2.87 1.67
CA GLY A 170 21.42 -1.62 0.92
C GLY A 170 20.10 -0.86 0.89
N LYS A 171 20.15 0.40 0.46
CA LYS A 171 19.00 1.31 0.45
C LYS A 171 17.87 0.84 -0.48
N GLU A 172 18.22 0.16 -1.56
CA GLU A 172 17.29 -0.43 -2.54
C GLU A 172 17.04 -1.92 -2.30
N GLY A 173 17.61 -2.46 -1.22
CA GLY A 173 17.50 -3.86 -0.87
C GLY A 173 16.07 -4.26 -0.47
N VAL A 174 15.76 -5.53 -0.65
CA VAL A 174 14.44 -6.07 -0.32
C VAL A 174 14.38 -6.37 1.18
N ILE A 175 13.37 -5.83 1.83
CA ILE A 175 13.06 -6.11 3.23
C ILE A 175 11.61 -6.59 3.29
N THR A 176 11.40 -7.75 3.89
CA THR A 176 10.07 -8.34 4.12
C THR A 176 9.81 -8.52 5.61
N VAL A 177 8.53 -8.51 5.98
CA VAL A 177 8.10 -8.64 7.38
C VAL A 177 7.31 -9.93 7.53
N GLU A 178 7.79 -10.80 8.44
CA GLU A 178 7.19 -12.11 8.69
C GLU A 178 6.81 -12.26 10.17
N ASP A 179 5.94 -13.23 10.45
CA ASP A 179 5.60 -13.61 11.80
C ASP A 179 6.78 -14.35 12.46
N GLY A 180 7.27 -13.83 13.56
CA GLY A 180 8.30 -14.45 14.38
C GLY A 180 7.73 -15.55 15.27
N LYS A 181 8.64 -16.37 15.83
CA LYS A 181 8.29 -17.41 16.80
C LYS A 181 8.71 -17.05 18.23
N SER A 182 9.43 -15.94 18.38
CA SER A 182 9.91 -15.42 19.66
C SER A 182 9.09 -14.20 20.12
N LEU A 183 9.34 -13.73 21.34
CA LEU A 183 8.73 -12.49 21.86
C LEU A 183 9.44 -11.25 21.33
N ASN A 184 10.67 -11.37 20.86
CA ASN A 184 11.48 -10.26 20.37
C ASN A 184 11.49 -10.23 18.83
N ASN A 185 11.72 -9.06 18.26
CA ASN A 185 11.95 -8.92 16.83
C ASN A 185 13.33 -9.46 16.47
N GLU A 186 13.43 -10.18 15.36
CA GLU A 186 14.68 -10.74 14.85
C GLU A 186 14.91 -10.28 13.41
N LEU A 187 16.18 -10.16 13.02
CA LEU A 187 16.60 -9.78 11.67
C LEU A 187 17.49 -10.88 11.09
N ASP A 188 16.98 -11.54 10.06
CA ASP A 188 17.74 -12.47 9.24
C ASP A 188 17.99 -11.88 7.85
N VAL A 189 19.09 -12.32 7.21
CA VAL A 189 19.34 -12.03 5.80
C VAL A 189 19.51 -13.35 5.07
N VAL A 190 18.75 -13.52 4.01
CA VAL A 190 18.71 -14.75 3.21
C VAL A 190 18.97 -14.45 1.74
N GLU A 191 19.36 -15.47 1.00
CA GLU A 191 19.46 -15.37 -0.46
C GLU A 191 18.07 -15.09 -1.07
N GLY A 192 17.99 -14.12 -1.98
CA GLY A 192 16.72 -13.76 -2.57
C GLY A 192 16.82 -12.54 -3.47
N MET A 193 15.75 -12.26 -4.20
CA MET A 193 15.64 -11.07 -5.04
C MET A 193 14.20 -10.64 -5.28
N GLN A 194 14.03 -9.39 -5.67
CA GLN A 194 12.75 -8.86 -6.14
C GLN A 194 12.88 -8.35 -7.58
N PHE A 195 11.83 -8.51 -8.36
CA PHE A 195 11.73 -7.92 -9.69
C PHE A 195 10.33 -7.34 -9.96
N ASP A 196 10.27 -6.35 -10.86
CA ASP A 196 9.07 -5.54 -11.12
C ASP A 196 8.16 -6.24 -12.13
N ARG A 197 7.51 -7.30 -11.69
CA ARG A 197 6.41 -7.99 -12.38
C ARG A 197 5.51 -8.63 -11.35
N GLY A 198 4.22 -8.35 -11.42
CA GLY A 198 3.21 -8.93 -10.54
C GLY A 198 2.43 -10.06 -11.22
N TYR A 199 1.42 -10.54 -10.51
CA TYR A 199 0.57 -11.63 -11.01
C TYR A 199 -0.20 -11.24 -12.29
N LEU A 200 -0.37 -12.20 -13.19
CA LEU A 200 -1.11 -12.02 -14.44
C LEU A 200 -2.64 -12.03 -14.25
N SER A 201 -3.10 -12.49 -13.10
CA SER A 201 -4.53 -12.52 -12.78
C SER A 201 -4.75 -12.32 -11.28
N PRO A 202 -5.69 -11.44 -10.87
CA PRO A 202 -6.04 -11.25 -9.46
C PRO A 202 -6.65 -12.52 -8.82
N TYR A 203 -7.08 -13.49 -9.60
CA TYR A 203 -7.57 -14.78 -9.10
C TYR A 203 -6.47 -15.69 -8.51
N PHE A 204 -5.20 -15.32 -8.64
CA PHE A 204 -4.09 -15.97 -7.94
C PHE A 204 -3.93 -15.50 -6.49
N ILE A 205 -4.56 -14.39 -6.09
CA ILE A 205 -4.48 -13.83 -4.74
C ILE A 205 -5.04 -14.84 -3.72
N ASN A 206 -4.22 -15.16 -2.74
CA ASN A 206 -4.61 -15.98 -1.59
C ASN A 206 -4.46 -15.25 -0.25
N ASN A 207 -3.90 -14.04 -0.27
CA ASN A 207 -3.87 -13.11 0.84
C ASN A 207 -4.61 -11.82 0.47
N PRO A 208 -5.92 -11.72 0.79
CA PRO A 208 -6.72 -10.53 0.45
C PRO A 208 -6.28 -9.24 1.16
N GLU A 209 -5.71 -9.36 2.35
CA GLU A 209 -5.26 -8.20 3.13
C GLU A 209 -4.11 -7.47 2.43
N LYS A 210 -3.13 -8.23 1.91
CA LYS A 210 -1.98 -7.70 1.16
C LYS A 210 -2.19 -7.64 -0.36
N GLN A 211 -3.33 -8.10 -0.86
CA GLN A 211 -3.59 -8.24 -2.30
C GLN A 211 -2.46 -8.99 -3.03
N SER A 212 -1.94 -10.06 -2.42
CA SER A 212 -0.80 -10.83 -2.91
C SER A 212 -1.08 -12.33 -2.97
N ALA A 213 -0.31 -13.03 -3.80
CA ALA A 213 -0.23 -14.48 -3.81
C ALA A 213 1.04 -14.91 -3.06
N ILE A 214 0.88 -15.68 -1.98
CA ILE A 214 1.96 -16.21 -1.16
C ILE A 214 2.08 -17.70 -1.43
N LEU A 215 3.26 -18.14 -1.87
CA LEU A 215 3.58 -19.52 -2.18
C LEU A 215 4.68 -20.01 -1.22
N ASP A 216 4.36 -20.97 -0.37
CA ASP A 216 5.33 -21.58 0.55
C ASP A 216 5.94 -22.85 -0.05
N ASN A 217 7.25 -22.94 -0.07
CA ASN A 217 8.04 -24.03 -0.69
C ASN A 217 7.65 -24.32 -2.15
N PRO A 218 7.50 -23.29 -3.01
CA PRO A 218 7.08 -23.51 -4.39
C PRO A 218 8.18 -24.09 -5.27
N TYR A 219 7.76 -24.74 -6.35
CA TYR A 219 8.57 -24.89 -7.53
C TYR A 219 8.53 -23.63 -8.38
N VAL A 220 9.60 -23.35 -9.13
CA VAL A 220 9.73 -22.20 -10.04
C VAL A 220 10.01 -22.69 -11.45
N LEU A 221 9.07 -22.51 -12.35
CA LEU A 221 9.22 -22.79 -13.77
C LEU A 221 9.69 -21.52 -14.48
N LEU A 222 10.83 -21.60 -15.17
CA LEU A 222 11.41 -20.52 -15.93
C LEU A 222 11.36 -20.86 -17.43
N PHE A 223 10.65 -20.07 -18.21
CA PHE A 223 10.49 -20.30 -19.63
C PHE A 223 10.75 -19.02 -20.44
N ASP A 224 11.55 -19.11 -21.51
CA ASP A 224 12.00 -17.97 -22.28
C ASP A 224 10.98 -17.44 -23.30
N LYS A 225 9.92 -18.22 -23.56
CA LYS A 225 8.87 -17.90 -24.54
C LYS A 225 7.52 -17.70 -23.87
N LYS A 226 6.53 -17.33 -24.68
CA LYS A 226 5.14 -17.21 -24.30
C LYS A 226 4.47 -18.60 -24.18
N ILE A 227 3.59 -18.75 -23.18
CA ILE A 227 2.78 -19.94 -22.94
C ILE A 227 1.32 -19.60 -23.19
N SER A 228 0.74 -20.13 -24.28
CA SER A 228 -0.67 -19.93 -24.62
C SER A 228 -1.47 -21.23 -24.61
N ASN A 229 -0.81 -22.36 -24.89
CA ASN A 229 -1.43 -23.68 -24.98
C ASN A 229 -1.19 -24.45 -23.67
N ILE A 230 -2.28 -24.88 -23.03
CA ILE A 230 -2.18 -25.66 -21.78
C ILE A 230 -1.52 -27.02 -21.97
N ARG A 231 -1.58 -27.60 -23.17
CA ARG A 231 -1.04 -28.94 -23.43
C ARG A 231 0.47 -29.01 -23.21
N ASP A 232 1.17 -27.91 -23.47
CA ASP A 232 2.62 -27.82 -23.30
C ASP A 232 3.01 -27.85 -21.81
N LEU A 233 2.11 -27.38 -20.91
CA LEU A 233 2.27 -27.38 -19.47
C LEU A 233 1.80 -28.67 -18.77
N LEU A 234 0.89 -29.44 -19.38
CA LEU A 234 0.25 -30.57 -18.71
C LEU A 234 1.23 -31.53 -18.04
N PRO A 235 2.33 -31.98 -18.70
CA PRO A 235 3.25 -32.93 -18.10
C PRO A 235 3.89 -32.44 -16.81
N ILE A 236 4.23 -31.14 -16.75
CA ILE A 236 4.85 -30.56 -15.56
C ILE A 236 3.80 -30.25 -14.47
N LEU A 237 2.60 -29.82 -14.83
CA LEU A 237 1.51 -29.58 -13.88
C LEU A 237 1.09 -30.85 -13.17
N GLU A 238 1.04 -31.99 -13.86
CA GLU A 238 0.75 -33.30 -13.26
C GLU A 238 1.82 -33.73 -12.24
N GLN A 239 3.10 -33.49 -12.56
CA GLN A 239 4.20 -33.80 -11.66
C GLN A 239 4.15 -32.91 -10.40
N VAL A 240 3.92 -31.61 -10.57
CA VAL A 240 3.80 -30.63 -9.46
C VAL A 240 2.58 -30.95 -8.61
N ALA A 241 1.44 -31.30 -9.21
CA ALA A 241 0.25 -31.71 -8.48
C ALA A 241 0.49 -32.98 -7.63
N LYS A 242 1.18 -33.99 -8.18
CA LYS A 242 1.58 -35.20 -7.43
C LYS A 242 2.53 -34.89 -6.27
N ALA A 243 3.41 -33.89 -6.46
CA ALA A 243 4.32 -33.44 -5.39
C ALA A 243 3.62 -32.62 -4.29
N GLY A 244 2.40 -32.14 -4.52
CA GLY A 244 1.59 -31.39 -3.56
C GLY A 244 2.16 -30.02 -3.19
N ARG A 245 3.04 -29.45 -4.03
CA ARG A 245 3.70 -28.16 -3.81
C ARG A 245 3.15 -27.09 -4.74
N PRO A 246 3.17 -25.81 -4.33
CA PRO A 246 2.81 -24.70 -5.20
C PRO A 246 3.76 -24.55 -6.40
N LEU A 247 3.31 -23.88 -7.44
CA LEU A 247 4.10 -23.58 -8.64
C LEU A 247 4.03 -22.09 -8.98
N LEU A 248 5.20 -21.44 -9.08
CA LEU A 248 5.33 -20.17 -9.77
C LEU A 248 5.79 -20.39 -11.19
N ILE A 249 5.12 -19.77 -12.16
CA ILE A 249 5.50 -19.77 -13.58
C ILE A 249 6.00 -18.38 -13.93
N ILE A 250 7.25 -18.29 -14.40
CA ILE A 250 7.86 -17.07 -14.91
C ILE A 250 8.17 -17.31 -16.39
N ALA A 251 7.41 -16.65 -17.26
CA ALA A 251 7.53 -16.80 -18.71
C ALA A 251 7.50 -15.43 -19.41
N GLU A 252 7.84 -15.37 -20.69
CA GLU A 252 7.69 -14.12 -21.45
C GLU A 252 6.27 -13.56 -21.30
N ASP A 253 5.27 -14.42 -21.45
CA ASP A 253 3.86 -14.16 -21.16
C ASP A 253 3.13 -15.49 -20.90
N VAL A 254 2.02 -15.44 -20.19
CA VAL A 254 1.10 -16.57 -20.05
C VAL A 254 -0.30 -16.05 -20.34
N ASP A 255 -0.96 -16.56 -21.39
CA ASP A 255 -2.28 -16.08 -21.77
C ASP A 255 -3.20 -17.20 -22.31
N GLY A 256 -4.33 -16.82 -22.85
CA GLY A 256 -5.27 -17.71 -23.51
C GLY A 256 -5.75 -18.87 -22.64
N GLU A 257 -5.74 -20.06 -23.22
CA GLU A 257 -6.20 -21.29 -22.56
C GLU A 257 -5.30 -21.68 -21.38
N ALA A 258 -4.00 -21.44 -21.48
CA ALA A 258 -3.06 -21.75 -20.42
C ALA A 258 -3.37 -20.94 -19.13
N LEU A 259 -3.50 -19.62 -19.24
CA LEU A 259 -3.83 -18.76 -18.10
C LEU A 259 -5.20 -19.12 -17.51
N ALA A 260 -6.22 -19.29 -18.33
CA ALA A 260 -7.56 -19.63 -17.88
C ALA A 260 -7.57 -20.95 -17.08
N THR A 261 -6.87 -21.96 -17.57
CA THR A 261 -6.79 -23.26 -16.89
C THR A 261 -6.03 -23.18 -15.56
N LEU A 262 -4.93 -22.43 -15.51
CA LEU A 262 -4.18 -22.20 -14.26
C LEU A 262 -5.07 -21.51 -13.21
N VAL A 263 -5.81 -20.47 -13.62
CA VAL A 263 -6.76 -19.76 -12.75
C VAL A 263 -7.84 -20.68 -12.22
N VAL A 264 -8.47 -21.48 -13.08
CA VAL A 264 -9.54 -22.43 -12.67
C VAL A 264 -9.01 -23.47 -11.68
N ASN A 265 -7.83 -24.03 -11.93
CA ASN A 265 -7.22 -25.01 -11.02
C ASN A 265 -6.85 -24.40 -9.67
N ASN A 266 -6.37 -23.15 -9.67
CA ASN A 266 -6.06 -22.42 -8.46
C ASN A 266 -7.33 -22.14 -7.63
N ILE A 267 -8.42 -21.64 -8.26
CA ILE A 267 -9.71 -21.38 -7.58
C ILE A 267 -10.30 -22.68 -7.00
N ARG A 268 -10.19 -23.80 -7.74
CA ARG A 268 -10.66 -25.12 -7.27
C ARG A 268 -9.78 -25.76 -6.21
N GLY A 269 -8.63 -25.16 -5.89
CA GLY A 269 -7.69 -25.71 -4.92
C GLY A 269 -6.99 -27.01 -5.36
N ILE A 270 -7.08 -27.37 -6.64
CA ILE A 270 -6.45 -28.58 -7.21
C ILE A 270 -4.94 -28.38 -7.28
N LEU A 271 -4.51 -27.20 -7.70
CA LEU A 271 -3.09 -26.83 -7.80
C LEU A 271 -2.92 -25.36 -7.44
N LYS A 272 -2.13 -25.08 -6.42
CA LYS A 272 -1.77 -23.71 -6.06
C LYS A 272 -0.74 -23.18 -7.05
N THR A 273 -1.15 -22.25 -7.90
CA THR A 273 -0.28 -21.68 -8.94
C THR A 273 -0.36 -20.17 -8.96
N CYS A 274 0.72 -19.55 -9.41
CA CYS A 274 0.75 -18.15 -9.82
C CYS A 274 1.59 -18.03 -11.10
N ALA A 275 1.18 -17.14 -12.00
CA ALA A 275 1.92 -16.84 -13.23
C ALA A 275 2.26 -15.37 -13.29
N VAL A 276 3.51 -15.07 -13.66
CA VAL A 276 4.05 -13.71 -13.80
C VAL A 276 4.82 -13.60 -15.11
N LYS A 277 4.94 -12.38 -15.63
CA LYS A 277 5.83 -12.10 -16.76
C LYS A 277 7.28 -12.08 -16.31
N ALA A 278 8.17 -12.57 -17.15
CA ALA A 278 9.60 -12.45 -16.96
C ALA A 278 10.04 -10.97 -16.99
N PRO A 279 10.96 -10.56 -16.10
CA PRO A 279 11.47 -9.20 -16.09
C PRO A 279 12.36 -8.91 -17.30
N GLY A 280 12.35 -7.66 -17.79
CA GLY A 280 13.15 -7.22 -18.91
C GLY A 280 12.58 -7.59 -20.28
N PHE A 281 13.34 -7.31 -21.34
CA PHE A 281 13.00 -7.57 -22.75
C PHE A 281 14.22 -8.08 -23.51
N GLY A 282 14.02 -8.92 -24.53
CA GLY A 282 15.08 -9.45 -25.39
C GLY A 282 16.17 -10.16 -24.58
N ASP A 283 17.44 -9.87 -24.86
CA ASP A 283 18.59 -10.50 -24.21
C ASP A 283 18.67 -10.20 -22.70
N ARG A 284 18.17 -9.05 -22.27
CA ARG A 284 18.08 -8.73 -20.83
C ARG A 284 17.10 -9.65 -20.11
N ARG A 285 15.97 -9.99 -20.74
CA ARG A 285 15.01 -10.94 -20.18
C ARG A 285 15.67 -12.32 -19.99
N LYS A 286 16.41 -12.80 -21.00
CA LYS A 286 17.15 -14.07 -20.90
C LYS A 286 18.15 -14.04 -19.76
N ALA A 287 18.94 -12.97 -19.65
CA ALA A 287 19.91 -12.79 -18.60
C ALA A 287 19.27 -12.74 -17.19
N MET A 288 18.11 -12.08 -17.05
CA MET A 288 17.36 -12.04 -15.79
C MET A 288 16.76 -13.42 -15.43
N LEU A 289 16.24 -14.17 -16.41
CA LEU A 289 15.77 -15.53 -16.19
C LEU A 289 16.90 -16.45 -15.71
N GLU A 290 18.13 -16.31 -16.28
CA GLU A 290 19.32 -17.04 -15.83
C GLU A 290 19.70 -16.67 -14.38
N ASP A 291 19.63 -15.38 -14.03
CA ASP A 291 19.91 -14.91 -12.67
C ASP A 291 18.92 -15.54 -11.67
N ILE A 292 17.62 -15.62 -12.03
CA ILE A 292 16.59 -16.28 -11.22
C ILE A 292 16.85 -17.80 -11.15
N ALA A 293 17.26 -18.43 -12.26
CA ALA A 293 17.60 -19.86 -12.29
C ALA A 293 18.73 -20.19 -11.32
N ILE A 294 19.79 -19.41 -11.35
CA ILE A 294 20.94 -19.58 -10.43
C ILE A 294 20.52 -19.39 -8.97
N LEU A 295 19.69 -18.37 -8.70
CA LEU A 295 19.19 -18.08 -7.36
C LEU A 295 18.30 -19.19 -6.81
N THR A 296 17.47 -19.80 -7.66
CA THR A 296 16.51 -20.83 -7.26
C THR A 296 17.01 -22.26 -7.44
N GLY A 297 18.22 -22.43 -8.02
CA GLY A 297 18.81 -23.73 -8.28
C GLY A 297 18.12 -24.50 -9.41
N GLY A 298 17.40 -23.80 -10.31
CA GLY A 298 16.71 -24.36 -11.47
C GLY A 298 17.45 -24.10 -12.78
N GLN A 299 16.76 -24.32 -13.88
CA GLN A 299 17.24 -24.04 -15.24
C GLN A 299 16.19 -23.30 -16.03
N VAL A 300 16.63 -22.43 -16.95
CA VAL A 300 15.73 -21.81 -17.93
C VAL A 300 15.41 -22.82 -19.01
N ILE A 301 14.12 -23.10 -19.18
CA ILE A 301 13.66 -23.96 -20.28
C ILE A 301 13.62 -23.11 -21.53
N ALA A 302 14.56 -23.41 -22.47
CA ALA A 302 14.71 -22.73 -23.74
C ALA A 302 15.12 -23.75 -24.81
N GLU A 303 14.58 -23.62 -26.02
CA GLU A 303 14.94 -24.49 -27.14
C GLU A 303 16.41 -24.33 -27.53
N GLU A 304 16.98 -23.15 -27.33
CA GLU A 304 18.40 -22.85 -27.61
C GLU A 304 19.36 -23.75 -26.83
N VAL A 305 18.94 -24.15 -25.60
CA VAL A 305 19.73 -25.07 -24.76
C VAL A 305 19.25 -26.53 -24.86
N GLY A 306 18.35 -26.83 -25.81
CA GLY A 306 17.83 -28.16 -26.04
C GLY A 306 16.72 -28.60 -25.07
N LEU A 307 16.20 -27.72 -24.23
CA LEU A 307 15.12 -28.00 -23.31
C LEU A 307 13.76 -27.60 -23.92
N ASN A 308 12.76 -28.48 -23.72
CA ASN A 308 11.40 -28.25 -24.21
C ASN A 308 10.42 -28.38 -23.03
N LEU A 309 9.42 -27.51 -23.00
CA LEU A 309 8.42 -27.45 -21.93
C LEU A 309 7.64 -28.76 -21.77
N GLU A 310 7.30 -29.43 -22.88
CA GLU A 310 6.58 -30.72 -22.91
C GLU A 310 7.37 -31.88 -22.25
N LYS A 311 8.70 -31.77 -22.23
CA LYS A 311 9.61 -32.80 -21.68
C LYS A 311 10.20 -32.40 -20.34
N ALA A 312 9.87 -31.23 -19.83
CA ALA A 312 10.38 -30.73 -18.56
C ALA A 312 9.94 -31.61 -17.40
N THR A 313 10.82 -31.76 -16.43
CA THR A 313 10.59 -32.52 -15.20
C THR A 313 10.83 -31.64 -13.98
N LEU A 314 10.56 -32.14 -12.78
CA LEU A 314 10.79 -31.38 -11.55
C LEU A 314 12.28 -31.04 -11.32
N THR A 315 13.21 -31.72 -12.03
CA THR A 315 14.65 -31.50 -11.89
C THR A 315 15.14 -30.20 -12.51
N GLU A 316 14.46 -29.71 -13.52
CA GLU A 316 14.76 -28.42 -14.15
C GLU A 316 14.12 -27.23 -13.40
N LEU A 317 13.14 -27.51 -12.52
CA LEU A 317 12.46 -26.44 -11.77
C LEU A 317 13.33 -25.90 -10.65
N GLY A 318 13.37 -24.58 -10.52
CA GLY A 318 13.91 -23.92 -9.34
C GLY A 318 13.01 -24.11 -8.12
N GLN A 319 13.53 -23.76 -6.95
CA GLN A 319 12.84 -23.83 -5.68
C GLN A 319 13.17 -22.62 -4.82
N ALA A 320 12.25 -22.24 -3.95
CA ALA A 320 12.46 -21.23 -2.92
C ALA A 320 11.68 -21.63 -1.66
N LYS A 321 12.06 -21.07 -0.52
CA LYS A 321 11.33 -21.29 0.73
C LYS A 321 9.97 -20.57 0.70
N ARG A 322 9.94 -19.36 0.17
CA ARG A 322 8.71 -18.56 -0.01
C ARG A 322 8.81 -17.66 -1.22
N ILE A 323 7.69 -17.43 -1.89
CA ILE A 323 7.56 -16.42 -2.93
C ILE A 323 6.32 -15.58 -2.64
N GLU A 324 6.47 -14.26 -2.70
CA GLU A 324 5.38 -13.30 -2.57
C GLU A 324 5.21 -12.58 -3.91
N VAL A 325 4.02 -12.68 -4.50
CA VAL A 325 3.66 -12.04 -5.77
C VAL A 325 2.60 -10.99 -5.49
N GLY A 326 2.98 -9.73 -5.60
CA GLY A 326 2.09 -8.59 -5.52
C GLY A 326 1.51 -8.21 -6.88
N LYS A 327 0.85 -7.06 -6.95
CA LYS A 327 0.30 -6.50 -8.18
C LYS A 327 1.38 -6.06 -9.16
N GLU A 328 2.49 -5.50 -8.67
CA GLU A 328 3.54 -4.88 -9.48
C GLU A 328 4.89 -5.59 -9.36
N ASN A 329 5.08 -6.46 -8.38
CA ASN A 329 6.37 -7.07 -8.07
C ASN A 329 6.25 -8.53 -7.65
N THR A 330 7.38 -9.24 -7.76
CA THR A 330 7.55 -10.63 -7.27
C THR A 330 8.84 -10.70 -6.46
N THR A 331 8.73 -11.20 -5.23
CA THR A 331 9.84 -11.38 -4.29
C THR A 331 10.10 -12.86 -4.07
N LEU A 332 11.32 -13.29 -4.37
CA LEU A 332 11.85 -14.63 -4.12
C LEU A 332 12.63 -14.60 -2.80
N ILE A 333 12.28 -15.43 -1.85
CA ILE A 333 12.85 -15.47 -0.51
C ILE A 333 13.48 -16.84 -0.26
N ASP A 334 14.75 -16.85 0.10
CA ASP A 334 15.51 -18.05 0.43
C ASP A 334 15.46 -19.07 -0.72
N GLY A 335 16.07 -18.69 -1.86
CA GLY A 335 16.19 -19.52 -3.05
C GLY A 335 17.12 -20.73 -2.78
N ALA A 336 16.82 -21.87 -3.39
CA ALA A 336 17.59 -23.11 -3.21
C ALA A 336 18.90 -23.15 -4.02
N GLY A 337 19.32 -22.02 -4.64
CA GLY A 337 20.57 -21.91 -5.37
C GLY A 337 21.80 -22.07 -4.48
N VAL A 338 22.88 -22.54 -5.05
CA VAL A 338 24.15 -22.68 -4.34
C VAL A 338 24.85 -21.34 -4.24
N ALA A 339 25.16 -20.84 -3.05
CA ALA A 339 25.78 -19.54 -2.80
C ALA A 339 27.04 -19.29 -3.66
N ALA A 340 27.89 -20.31 -3.85
CA ALA A 340 29.07 -20.21 -4.71
C ALA A 340 28.74 -19.90 -6.18
N ASN A 341 27.60 -20.39 -6.70
CA ASN A 341 27.14 -20.12 -8.06
C ASN A 341 26.59 -18.68 -8.16
N ILE A 342 25.90 -18.22 -7.13
CA ILE A 342 25.39 -16.83 -7.03
C ILE A 342 26.57 -15.85 -7.01
N GLU A 343 27.58 -16.10 -6.18
CA GLU A 343 28.80 -15.29 -6.13
C GLU A 343 29.55 -15.28 -7.48
N ALA A 344 29.68 -16.43 -8.13
CA ALA A 344 30.29 -16.54 -9.44
C ALA A 344 29.55 -15.70 -10.49
N ARG A 345 28.21 -15.74 -10.46
CA ARG A 345 27.35 -14.92 -11.34
C ARG A 345 27.53 -13.43 -11.08
N VAL A 346 27.57 -13.01 -9.81
CA VAL A 346 27.83 -11.62 -9.42
C VAL A 346 29.19 -11.15 -9.95
N LYS A 347 30.25 -11.96 -9.83
CA LYS A 347 31.57 -11.66 -10.38
C LYS A 347 31.55 -11.52 -11.91
N GLN A 348 30.83 -12.40 -12.60
CA GLN A 348 30.65 -12.33 -14.05
C GLN A 348 29.97 -11.03 -14.49
N ILE A 349 28.88 -10.63 -13.80
CA ILE A 349 28.18 -9.38 -14.14
C ILE A 349 29.06 -8.16 -13.83
N ARG A 350 29.85 -8.17 -12.75
CA ARG A 350 30.81 -7.10 -12.46
C ARG A 350 31.88 -6.95 -13.54
N ALA A 351 32.38 -8.03 -14.09
CA ALA A 351 33.30 -7.98 -15.24
C ALA A 351 32.62 -7.35 -16.47
N GLN A 352 31.36 -7.69 -16.73
CA GLN A 352 30.56 -7.07 -17.81
C GLN A 352 30.37 -5.56 -17.62
N ILE A 353 30.26 -5.07 -16.37
CA ILE A 353 30.17 -3.62 -16.08
C ILE A 353 31.47 -2.91 -16.51
N GLU A 354 32.62 -3.52 -16.26
CA GLU A 354 33.94 -2.95 -16.65
C GLU A 354 34.10 -2.91 -18.16
N GLU A 355 33.60 -3.89 -18.89
CA GLU A 355 33.65 -3.99 -20.35
C GLU A 355 32.58 -3.14 -21.06
N ALA A 356 31.49 -2.79 -20.38
CA ALA A 356 30.41 -2.02 -20.96
C ALA A 356 30.86 -0.58 -21.32
N THR A 357 30.51 -0.15 -22.53
CA THR A 357 30.84 1.19 -23.04
C THR A 357 29.69 2.19 -22.85
N SER A 358 28.47 1.73 -22.69
CA SER A 358 27.26 2.54 -22.49
C SER A 358 26.98 2.73 -21.01
N ASP A 359 26.78 3.99 -20.57
CA ASP A 359 26.40 4.29 -19.19
C ASP A 359 25.06 3.64 -18.81
N TYR A 360 24.12 3.57 -19.76
CA TYR A 360 22.85 2.89 -19.57
C TYR A 360 23.02 1.37 -19.35
N ASP A 361 23.92 0.72 -20.09
CA ASP A 361 24.16 -0.72 -19.89
C ASP A 361 24.88 -0.97 -18.57
N LYS A 362 25.82 -0.10 -18.19
CA LYS A 362 26.45 -0.14 -16.87
C LYS A 362 25.41 -0.05 -15.74
N GLU A 363 24.51 0.92 -15.84
CA GLU A 363 23.43 1.09 -14.85
C GLU A 363 22.57 -0.18 -14.72
N LYS A 364 22.15 -0.75 -15.85
CA LYS A 364 21.33 -1.98 -15.84
C LYS A 364 22.07 -3.21 -15.34
N LEU A 365 23.35 -3.32 -15.57
CA LEU A 365 24.19 -4.37 -15.00
C LEU A 365 24.39 -4.17 -13.49
N GLN A 366 24.55 -2.92 -13.03
CA GLN A 366 24.63 -2.58 -11.61
C GLN A 366 23.33 -2.94 -10.87
N GLU A 367 22.15 -2.64 -11.45
CA GLU A 367 20.87 -3.07 -10.91
C GLU A 367 20.79 -4.60 -10.73
N ARG A 368 21.29 -5.38 -11.70
CA ARG A 368 21.32 -6.84 -11.60
C ARG A 368 22.23 -7.33 -10.48
N VAL A 369 23.41 -6.73 -10.35
CA VAL A 369 24.32 -7.02 -9.23
C VAL A 369 23.65 -6.72 -7.90
N ALA A 370 23.03 -5.55 -7.76
CA ALA A 370 22.34 -5.16 -6.53
C ALA A 370 21.23 -6.15 -6.15
N LYS A 371 20.43 -6.59 -7.14
CA LYS A 371 19.35 -7.57 -6.92
C LYS A 371 19.87 -8.96 -6.51
N LEU A 372 20.99 -9.42 -7.08
CA LEU A 372 21.56 -10.74 -6.75
C LEU A 372 22.38 -10.75 -5.46
N ALA A 373 23.20 -9.69 -5.25
CA ALA A 373 24.14 -9.65 -4.14
C ALA A 373 23.53 -9.13 -2.83
N GLY A 374 22.41 -8.37 -2.93
CA GLY A 374 21.79 -7.74 -1.77
C GLY A 374 21.03 -8.71 -0.86
N GLY A 375 20.54 -9.82 -1.40
CA GLY A 375 19.68 -10.74 -0.67
C GLY A 375 18.35 -10.11 -0.26
N VAL A 376 17.66 -10.77 0.67
CA VAL A 376 16.41 -10.31 1.28
C VAL A 376 16.56 -10.28 2.80
N ALA A 377 16.32 -9.12 3.41
CA ALA A 377 16.25 -9.01 4.85
C ALA A 377 14.85 -9.40 5.34
N LEU A 378 14.80 -10.31 6.30
CA LEU A 378 13.57 -10.80 6.93
C LEU A 378 13.47 -10.21 8.33
N ILE A 379 12.53 -9.29 8.54
CA ILE A 379 12.19 -8.81 9.87
C ILE A 379 11.10 -9.73 10.42
N LYS A 380 11.46 -10.57 11.40
CA LYS A 380 10.55 -11.46 12.10
C LYS A 380 10.01 -10.74 13.32
N VAL A 381 8.72 -10.46 13.31
CA VAL A 381 8.06 -9.72 14.38
C VAL A 381 7.70 -10.65 15.52
N GLY A 382 8.14 -10.30 16.74
CA GLY A 382 7.84 -11.07 17.95
C GLY A 382 6.69 -10.45 18.76
N ALA A 383 5.76 -11.29 19.26
CA ALA A 383 4.70 -10.87 20.15
C ALA A 383 4.17 -12.02 21.00
N ALA A 384 3.46 -11.69 22.10
CA ALA A 384 2.89 -12.69 23.00
C ALA A 384 1.56 -13.27 22.50
N THR A 385 0.81 -12.52 21.69
CA THR A 385 -0.50 -12.92 21.18
C THR A 385 -0.62 -12.65 19.68
N GLU A 386 -1.50 -13.39 19.01
CA GLU A 386 -1.75 -13.19 17.57
C GLU A 386 -2.28 -11.79 17.23
N VAL A 387 -3.10 -11.21 18.12
CA VAL A 387 -3.64 -9.84 17.93
C VAL A 387 -2.52 -8.81 18.02
N GLU A 388 -1.64 -8.93 19.01
CA GLU A 388 -0.46 -8.07 19.16
C GLU A 388 0.51 -8.25 17.98
N MET A 389 0.71 -9.50 17.53
CA MET A 389 1.55 -9.80 16.37
C MET A 389 1.09 -9.06 15.12
N LYS A 390 -0.21 -9.12 14.81
CA LYS A 390 -0.79 -8.46 13.63
C LYS A 390 -0.66 -6.94 13.72
N GLU A 391 -0.92 -6.35 14.89
CA GLU A 391 -0.76 -4.91 15.11
C GLU A 391 0.71 -4.47 14.93
N LYS A 392 1.63 -5.17 15.59
CA LYS A 392 3.06 -4.84 15.54
C LYS A 392 3.64 -5.03 14.15
N LYS A 393 3.19 -6.07 13.43
CA LYS A 393 3.59 -6.31 12.04
C LYS A 393 3.14 -5.18 11.11
N ALA A 394 1.90 -4.73 11.22
CA ALA A 394 1.40 -3.58 10.45
C ALA A 394 2.24 -2.32 10.73
N ARG A 395 2.57 -2.02 12.00
CA ARG A 395 3.47 -0.91 12.35
C ARG A 395 4.86 -1.02 11.74
N VAL A 396 5.44 -2.22 11.71
CA VAL A 396 6.75 -2.45 11.08
C VAL A 396 6.66 -2.24 9.57
N GLU A 397 5.58 -2.70 8.93
CA GLU A 397 5.33 -2.49 7.50
C GLU A 397 5.18 -1.00 7.17
N ASP A 398 4.39 -0.24 7.93
CA ASP A 398 4.23 1.21 7.77
C ASP A 398 5.57 1.95 7.93
N ALA A 399 6.33 1.60 8.98
CA ALA A 399 7.65 2.18 9.22
C ALA A 399 8.66 1.86 8.11
N LEU A 400 8.59 0.66 7.52
CA LEU A 400 9.41 0.28 6.38
C LEU A 400 9.06 1.11 5.13
N HIS A 401 7.77 1.32 4.87
CA HIS A 401 7.32 2.16 3.76
C HIS A 401 7.73 3.62 3.95
N ALA A 402 7.58 4.16 5.14
CA ALA A 402 8.01 5.52 5.48
C ALA A 402 9.53 5.70 5.31
N THR A 403 10.33 4.75 5.76
CA THR A 403 11.80 4.81 5.59
C THR A 403 12.23 4.72 4.13
N ARG A 404 11.58 3.89 3.30
CA ARG A 404 11.80 3.87 1.85
C ARG A 404 11.45 5.20 1.19
N ALA A 405 10.29 5.76 1.53
CA ALA A 405 9.87 7.07 1.05
C ALA A 405 10.86 8.18 1.42
N ALA A 406 11.44 8.12 2.63
CA ALA A 406 12.46 9.06 3.10
C ALA A 406 13.78 8.91 2.34
N VAL A 407 14.21 7.70 2.05
CA VAL A 407 15.42 7.45 1.26
C VAL A 407 15.24 7.93 -0.19
N GLU A 408 14.05 7.79 -0.76
CA GLU A 408 13.72 8.14 -2.13
C GLU A 408 13.64 9.67 -2.36
N GLU A 409 12.92 10.41 -1.51
CA GLU A 409 12.67 11.85 -1.73
C GLU A 409 13.18 12.76 -0.60
N GLY A 410 13.88 12.19 0.38
CA GLY A 410 14.39 12.94 1.52
C GLY A 410 13.38 13.14 2.64
N ILE A 411 13.77 13.94 3.61
CA ILE A 411 13.06 14.20 4.86
C ILE A 411 12.79 15.69 5.06
N VAL A 412 11.72 15.99 5.78
CA VAL A 412 11.32 17.32 6.23
C VAL A 412 11.08 17.31 7.75
N PRO A 413 11.04 18.46 8.45
CA PRO A 413 10.66 18.50 9.86
C PRO A 413 9.24 17.97 10.04
N GLY A 414 9.09 16.98 10.92
CA GLY A 414 7.84 16.26 11.14
C GLY A 414 6.84 16.99 12.03
N GLY A 415 5.80 16.28 12.47
CA GLY A 415 4.77 16.81 13.35
C GLY A 415 3.90 17.91 12.73
N GLY A 416 3.77 17.96 11.40
CA GLY A 416 3.01 18.97 10.66
C GLY A 416 3.77 20.30 10.45
N VAL A 417 5.02 20.41 10.91
CA VAL A 417 5.82 21.65 10.81
C VAL A 417 6.16 21.98 9.35
N ALA A 418 6.50 20.99 8.53
CA ALA A 418 6.83 21.21 7.12
C ALA A 418 5.71 21.92 6.35
N LEU A 419 4.47 21.51 6.55
CA LEU A 419 3.30 22.17 5.94
C LEU A 419 3.15 23.61 6.40
N LEU A 420 3.36 23.90 7.71
CA LEU A 420 3.30 25.26 8.24
C LEU A 420 4.42 26.15 7.68
N ARG A 421 5.61 25.61 7.43
CA ARG A 421 6.71 26.36 6.80
C ARG A 421 6.45 26.60 5.31
N ALA A 422 5.96 25.61 4.60
CA ALA A 422 5.57 25.75 3.19
C ALA A 422 4.45 26.79 2.98
N ARG A 423 3.61 27.02 4.00
CA ARG A 423 2.56 28.04 4.00
C ARG A 423 3.08 29.45 3.72
N ILE A 424 4.34 29.74 4.08
CA ILE A 424 4.95 31.06 3.84
C ILE A 424 4.97 31.39 2.35
N ALA A 425 5.24 30.41 1.50
CA ALA A 425 5.25 30.60 0.04
C ALA A 425 3.88 31.01 -0.53
N LEU A 426 2.79 30.61 0.14
CA LEU A 426 1.43 30.95 -0.27
C LEU A 426 1.00 32.38 0.12
N SER A 427 1.73 33.04 1.01
CA SER A 427 1.36 34.39 1.51
C SER A 427 1.35 35.45 0.41
N SER A 428 2.19 35.29 -0.61
CA SER A 428 2.28 36.16 -1.79
C SER A 428 1.53 35.62 -3.02
N LEU A 429 1.02 34.40 -2.96
CA LEU A 429 0.32 33.75 -4.07
C LEU A 429 -1.07 34.38 -4.27
N LYS A 430 -1.38 34.75 -5.53
CA LYS A 430 -2.68 35.30 -5.91
C LYS A 430 -3.32 34.45 -7.00
N GLY A 431 -4.63 34.34 -6.92
CA GLY A 431 -5.48 33.82 -7.97
C GLY A 431 -5.71 34.85 -9.08
N ASP A 432 -6.37 34.41 -10.13
CA ASP A 432 -6.75 35.29 -11.25
C ASP A 432 -8.03 36.09 -10.93
N ASN A 433 -8.76 35.66 -9.88
CA ASN A 433 -9.96 36.32 -9.36
C ASN A 433 -10.13 36.03 -7.86
N HIS A 434 -11.15 36.68 -7.26
CA HIS A 434 -11.45 36.58 -5.82
C HIS A 434 -11.78 35.16 -5.37
N ASP A 435 -12.44 34.34 -6.18
CA ASP A 435 -12.84 32.99 -5.84
C ASP A 435 -11.62 32.03 -5.84
N GLN A 436 -10.66 32.27 -6.75
CA GLN A 436 -9.38 31.57 -6.72
C GLN A 436 -8.54 31.98 -5.50
N ASP A 437 -8.54 33.24 -5.09
CA ASP A 437 -7.92 33.69 -3.84
C ASP A 437 -8.53 32.98 -2.61
N ALA A 438 -9.85 32.79 -2.63
CA ALA A 438 -10.52 32.00 -1.58
C ALA A 438 -10.08 30.53 -1.60
N GLY A 439 -9.89 29.93 -2.78
CA GLY A 439 -9.33 28.59 -2.95
C GLY A 439 -7.94 28.45 -2.33
N ILE A 440 -7.07 29.45 -2.53
CA ILE A 440 -5.74 29.49 -1.90
C ILE A 440 -5.86 29.55 -0.35
N LYS A 441 -6.78 30.36 0.17
CA LYS A 441 -7.03 30.48 1.62
C LYS A 441 -7.54 29.18 2.24
N ILE A 442 -8.33 28.37 1.50
CA ILE A 442 -8.78 27.05 1.95
C ILE A 442 -7.57 26.14 2.23
N VAL A 443 -6.61 26.07 1.30
CA VAL A 443 -5.39 25.28 1.47
C VAL A 443 -4.55 25.81 2.63
N LEU A 444 -4.34 27.12 2.71
CA LEU A 444 -3.64 27.77 3.83
C LEU A 444 -4.20 27.34 5.19
N ARG A 445 -5.52 27.26 5.30
CA ARG A 445 -6.19 26.85 6.54
C ARG A 445 -6.04 25.35 6.79
N ALA A 446 -6.17 24.54 5.74
CA ALA A 446 -6.07 23.08 5.84
C ALA A 446 -4.66 22.63 6.27
N MET A 447 -3.60 23.34 5.87
CA MET A 447 -2.22 23.00 6.22
C MET A 447 -1.91 23.08 7.73
N GLU A 448 -2.74 23.77 8.52
CA GLU A 448 -2.62 23.77 9.98
C GLU A 448 -3.18 22.50 10.64
N GLN A 449 -4.11 21.83 9.96
CA GLN A 449 -4.94 20.81 10.59
C GLN A 449 -4.16 19.57 11.06
N PRO A 450 -3.13 19.05 10.37
CA PRO A 450 -2.36 17.94 10.90
C PRO A 450 -1.73 18.23 12.27
N LEU A 451 -1.08 19.38 12.45
CA LEU A 451 -0.55 19.75 13.76
C LEU A 451 -1.67 19.95 14.80
N ARG A 452 -2.80 20.56 14.41
CA ARG A 452 -3.95 20.75 15.31
C ARG A 452 -4.47 19.43 15.87
N GLU A 453 -4.62 18.40 15.01
CA GLU A 453 -5.10 17.08 15.44
C GLU A 453 -4.06 16.34 16.30
N ILE A 454 -2.77 16.42 15.96
CA ILE A 454 -1.68 15.86 16.80
C ILE A 454 -1.73 16.43 18.21
N VAL A 455 -1.87 17.75 18.32
CA VAL A 455 -1.93 18.47 19.60
C VAL A 455 -3.22 18.15 20.36
N ALA A 456 -4.37 18.12 19.68
CA ALA A 456 -5.65 17.74 20.27
C ALA A 456 -5.62 16.30 20.85
N ASN A 457 -5.04 15.36 20.10
CA ASN A 457 -4.85 13.98 20.55
C ASN A 457 -3.88 13.89 21.75
N ALA A 458 -2.96 14.85 21.86
CA ALA A 458 -2.07 14.96 23.02
C ALA A 458 -2.74 15.56 24.26
N GLY A 459 -3.95 16.12 24.13
CA GLY A 459 -4.71 16.75 25.22
C GLY A 459 -4.34 18.21 25.47
N GLU A 460 -3.63 18.85 24.53
CA GLU A 460 -3.20 20.24 24.61
C GLU A 460 -4.09 21.15 23.75
N GLU A 461 -4.00 22.48 23.95
CA GLU A 461 -4.79 23.45 23.19
C GLU A 461 -4.17 23.73 21.80
N PRO A 462 -4.79 23.26 20.68
CA PRO A 462 -4.20 23.34 19.36
C PRO A 462 -3.90 24.77 18.88
N SER A 463 -4.74 25.74 19.27
CA SER A 463 -4.59 27.11 18.79
C SER A 463 -3.35 27.80 19.37
N VAL A 464 -3.02 27.49 20.64
CA VAL A 464 -1.82 27.99 21.30
C VAL A 464 -0.57 27.42 20.67
N VAL A 465 -0.53 26.09 20.51
CA VAL A 465 0.64 25.40 19.94
C VAL A 465 0.88 25.83 18.49
N VAL A 466 -0.16 25.85 17.64
CA VAL A 466 -0.03 26.30 16.24
C VAL A 466 0.50 27.73 16.16
N ASN A 467 -0.02 28.65 17.00
CA ASN A 467 0.47 30.03 17.02
C ASN A 467 1.96 30.11 17.39
N ASN A 468 2.40 29.35 18.40
CA ASN A 468 3.80 29.31 18.81
C ASN A 468 4.69 28.74 17.69
N VAL A 469 4.27 27.67 17.04
CA VAL A 469 5.03 27.04 15.94
C VAL A 469 5.10 27.96 14.72
N VAL A 470 4.00 28.62 14.35
CA VAL A 470 3.97 29.56 13.20
C VAL A 470 4.92 30.75 13.41
N ASN A 471 5.01 31.26 14.63
CA ASN A 471 5.93 32.37 14.96
C ASN A 471 7.40 31.93 15.08
N GLY A 472 7.66 30.62 15.17
CA GLY A 472 9.01 30.05 15.13
C GLY A 472 9.63 30.05 13.74
N LYS A 473 10.94 29.84 13.65
CA LYS A 473 11.71 29.81 12.40
C LYS A 473 12.37 28.46 12.16
N GLY A 474 12.70 28.17 10.89
CA GLY A 474 13.38 26.93 10.52
C GLY A 474 12.58 25.70 10.91
N ASN A 475 13.21 24.75 11.57
CA ASN A 475 12.59 23.48 11.99
C ASN A 475 11.87 23.55 13.35
N TYR A 476 11.76 24.74 13.94
CA TYR A 476 11.12 24.91 15.25
C TYR A 476 9.68 24.40 15.24
N GLY A 477 9.36 23.48 16.15
CA GLY A 477 8.06 22.84 16.25
C GLY A 477 7.73 22.39 17.66
N TYR A 478 6.70 21.56 17.78
CA TYR A 478 6.21 21.00 19.03
C TYR A 478 6.26 19.48 18.97
N ASN A 479 7.03 18.87 19.87
CA ASN A 479 7.07 17.42 20.04
C ASN A 479 5.94 16.97 20.97
N ALA A 480 4.87 16.46 20.39
CA ALA A 480 3.68 16.04 21.13
C ALA A 480 3.91 14.80 22.04
N ALA A 481 5.01 14.05 21.83
CA ALA A 481 5.36 12.93 22.70
C ALA A 481 5.88 13.44 24.06
N THR A 482 6.78 14.44 24.05
CA THR A 482 7.44 14.97 25.24
C THR A 482 6.78 16.23 25.80
N GLY A 483 6.01 16.97 24.97
CA GLY A 483 5.44 18.27 25.34
C GLY A 483 6.41 19.45 25.19
N GLU A 484 7.53 19.26 24.50
CA GLU A 484 8.61 20.24 24.36
C GLU A 484 8.60 20.96 23.00
N TYR A 485 9.03 22.20 22.99
CA TYR A 485 9.28 22.98 21.78
C TYR A 485 10.76 22.97 21.44
N GLY A 486 11.10 22.82 20.16
CA GLY A 486 12.49 22.84 19.71
C GLY A 486 12.65 22.58 18.23
N ASP A 487 13.87 22.36 17.78
CA ASP A 487 14.17 21.94 16.40
C ASP A 487 13.73 20.48 16.21
N MET A 488 12.73 20.27 15.36
CA MET A 488 12.14 18.94 15.15
C MET A 488 13.14 17.96 14.55
N VAL A 489 14.08 18.44 13.74
CA VAL A 489 15.12 17.58 13.14
C VAL A 489 16.12 17.12 14.21
N GLU A 490 16.56 18.03 15.10
CA GLU A 490 17.43 17.68 16.23
C GLU A 490 16.74 16.73 17.22
N MET A 491 15.43 16.93 17.45
CA MET A 491 14.60 16.06 18.28
C MET A 491 14.31 14.70 17.63
N GLY A 492 14.70 14.49 16.36
CA GLY A 492 14.48 13.25 15.63
C GLY A 492 13.05 13.06 15.13
N VAL A 493 12.21 14.12 15.13
CA VAL A 493 10.84 14.08 14.60
C VAL A 493 10.88 14.45 13.12
N LEU A 494 10.93 13.45 12.26
CA LEU A 494 11.14 13.56 10.82
C LEU A 494 9.99 12.93 10.05
N ASP A 495 9.50 13.62 9.02
CA ASP A 495 8.52 13.08 8.09
C ASP A 495 9.17 12.88 6.71
N PRO A 496 8.86 11.78 5.97
CA PRO A 496 9.27 11.64 4.59
C PRO A 496 8.61 12.71 3.70
N THR A 497 9.39 13.36 2.85
CA THR A 497 8.88 14.39 1.93
C THR A 497 7.81 13.82 1.01
N LYS A 498 8.02 12.61 0.48
CA LYS A 498 7.07 11.88 -0.38
C LYS A 498 5.72 11.69 0.31
N VAL A 499 5.73 11.29 1.59
CA VAL A 499 4.50 11.08 2.38
C VAL A 499 3.73 12.39 2.54
N THR A 500 4.42 13.45 2.99
CA THR A 500 3.79 14.76 3.24
C THR A 500 3.19 15.37 1.96
N ARG A 501 3.93 15.32 0.84
CA ARG A 501 3.44 15.87 -0.44
C ARG A 501 2.28 15.06 -1.02
N THR A 502 2.37 13.73 -0.98
CA THR A 502 1.33 12.83 -1.51
C THR A 502 0.03 12.98 -0.74
N ALA A 503 0.11 13.10 0.60
CA ALA A 503 -1.04 13.35 1.44
C ALA A 503 -1.79 14.63 1.02
N LEU A 504 -1.07 15.74 0.80
CA LEU A 504 -1.68 16.99 0.37
C LEU A 504 -2.25 16.90 -1.05
N GLN A 505 -1.54 16.29 -2.00
CA GLN A 505 -1.99 16.12 -3.38
C GLN A 505 -3.29 15.33 -3.48
N ASN A 506 -3.33 14.16 -2.85
CA ASN A 506 -4.50 13.29 -2.90
C ASN A 506 -5.70 13.92 -2.17
N ALA A 507 -5.45 14.54 -1.01
CA ALA A 507 -6.49 15.28 -0.27
C ALA A 507 -7.12 16.38 -1.13
N ALA A 508 -6.30 17.22 -1.74
CA ALA A 508 -6.77 18.35 -2.55
C ALA A 508 -7.47 17.90 -3.83
N SER A 509 -6.97 16.84 -4.47
CA SER A 509 -7.57 16.29 -5.69
C SER A 509 -9.00 15.84 -5.45
N ILE A 510 -9.22 15.00 -4.46
CA ILE A 510 -10.56 14.46 -4.14
C ILE A 510 -11.45 15.55 -3.54
N ALA A 511 -10.94 16.38 -2.62
CA ALA A 511 -11.71 17.48 -2.06
C ALA A 511 -12.16 18.47 -3.13
N GLY A 512 -11.31 18.76 -4.13
CA GLY A 512 -11.66 19.61 -5.28
C GLY A 512 -12.81 19.04 -6.11
N LEU A 513 -12.85 17.71 -6.33
CA LEU A 513 -13.98 17.04 -6.98
C LEU A 513 -15.26 17.14 -6.15
N MET A 514 -15.17 16.97 -4.84
CA MET A 514 -16.31 17.09 -3.93
C MET A 514 -16.89 18.51 -3.92
N LEU A 515 -16.04 19.55 -3.92
CA LEU A 515 -16.47 20.95 -3.96
C LEU A 515 -17.20 21.30 -5.25
N THR A 516 -16.81 20.69 -6.36
CA THR A 516 -17.42 20.92 -7.69
C THR A 516 -18.63 20.01 -7.97
N THR A 517 -18.97 19.11 -7.05
CA THR A 517 -20.14 18.22 -7.18
C THR A 517 -21.43 18.96 -6.84
N ASP A 518 -22.42 18.90 -7.73
CA ASP A 518 -23.74 19.50 -7.55
C ASP A 518 -24.89 18.48 -7.60
N CYS A 519 -24.64 17.27 -8.04
CA CYS A 519 -25.62 16.21 -8.13
C CYS A 519 -25.05 14.87 -7.66
N MET A 520 -25.84 14.11 -6.91
CA MET A 520 -25.51 12.75 -6.48
C MET A 520 -26.64 11.80 -6.89
N VAL A 521 -26.29 10.65 -7.46
CA VAL A 521 -27.23 9.65 -7.97
C VAL A 521 -26.97 8.33 -7.27
N ALA A 522 -27.95 7.82 -6.52
CA ALA A 522 -27.88 6.55 -5.83
C ALA A 522 -28.97 5.58 -6.33
N GLU A 523 -28.78 4.30 -6.16
CA GLU A 523 -29.84 3.32 -6.37
C GLU A 523 -30.89 3.42 -5.24
N LEU A 524 -32.19 3.42 -5.58
CA LEU A 524 -33.22 3.27 -4.57
C LEU A 524 -33.04 1.91 -3.86
N ALA A 525 -33.15 1.90 -2.54
CA ALA A 525 -33.25 0.65 -1.80
C ALA A 525 -34.54 -0.06 -2.25
N GLU A 526 -34.42 -1.27 -2.77
CA GLU A 526 -35.62 -2.11 -2.94
C GLU A 526 -36.12 -2.42 -1.53
N ASP A 527 -37.31 -1.96 -1.20
CA ASP A 527 -38.08 -2.49 -0.06
C ASP A 527 -38.31 -3.97 -0.34
N LYS A 528 -37.44 -4.83 0.21
CA LYS A 528 -37.78 -6.26 0.27
C LYS A 528 -39.08 -6.34 1.07
N PRO A 529 -40.20 -6.79 0.49
CA PRO A 529 -41.41 -6.97 1.27
C PRO A 529 -41.06 -7.91 2.42
N ALA A 530 -41.31 -7.50 3.62
CA ALA A 530 -41.22 -8.34 4.81
C ALA A 530 -41.98 -9.60 4.50
N GLY A 531 -41.28 -10.73 4.40
CA GLY A 531 -41.87 -12.02 4.07
C GLY A 531 -43.02 -12.27 5.04
N GLY A 532 -44.23 -12.14 4.54
CA GLY A 532 -45.45 -12.44 5.29
C GLY A 532 -45.35 -13.90 5.73
N MET A 533 -45.19 -14.11 7.02
CA MET A 533 -45.52 -15.35 7.68
C MET A 533 -47.05 -15.56 7.54
N GLY A 534 -47.44 -16.10 6.36
CA GLY A 534 -48.77 -16.59 6.13
C GLY A 534 -48.93 -17.92 6.86
N GLY A 535 -49.45 -17.88 8.07
CA GLY A 535 -50.00 -19.04 8.74
C GLY A 535 -51.17 -19.61 7.93
N GLY A 536 -50.99 -20.81 7.43
CA GLY A 536 -52.04 -21.65 6.84
C GLY A 536 -52.16 -22.92 7.66
N MET A 537 -52.92 -22.82 8.76
CA MET A 537 -53.47 -23.95 9.50
C MET A 537 -54.76 -24.37 8.79
N GLY A 538 -54.86 -25.64 8.42
CA GLY A 538 -56.19 -26.16 8.04
C GLY A 538 -56.15 -27.35 7.10
N GLY A 539 -56.54 -28.50 7.61
CA GLY A 539 -57.01 -29.55 6.74
C GLY A 539 -56.68 -31.00 7.15
N MET A 540 -57.26 -31.41 8.22
CA MET A 540 -57.46 -32.82 8.62
C MET A 540 -58.40 -33.49 7.63
N GLY A 541 -58.14 -34.72 7.22
CA GLY A 541 -59.19 -35.60 6.73
C GLY A 541 -58.81 -36.57 5.63
N GLY A 542 -58.91 -37.85 5.91
CA GLY A 542 -59.11 -38.83 4.87
C GLY A 542 -58.32 -40.12 4.98
N MET A 543 -58.81 -41.00 5.79
CA MET A 543 -58.58 -42.44 5.87
C MET A 543 -58.98 -43.18 4.56
N GLY A 544 -58.33 -44.27 4.27
CA GLY A 544 -58.80 -45.35 3.39
C GLY A 544 -57.78 -45.74 2.37
N GLY A 545 -57.23 -46.90 2.44
CA GLY A 545 -57.75 -48.21 2.31
C GLY A 545 -56.76 -49.02 1.48
N MET A 546 -56.39 -50.15 1.96
CA MET A 546 -55.84 -51.35 1.36
C MET A 546 -55.99 -51.47 -0.16
N ASP A 547 -55.01 -52.00 -0.91
CA ASP A 547 -55.04 -53.45 -1.18
C ASP A 547 -53.75 -53.90 -1.95
N MET A 548 -53.53 -55.19 -1.75
CA MET A 548 -52.46 -56.05 -2.29
C MET A 548 -52.41 -56.12 -3.82
N GLY A 549 -51.29 -56.57 -4.31
CA GLY A 549 -51.30 -57.39 -5.46
C GLY A 549 -50.04 -57.38 -6.36
N MET A 550 -49.23 -58.42 -6.18
CA MET A 550 -48.25 -59.04 -7.09
C MET A 550 -46.94 -58.27 -7.39
#